data_3b32857a9ed5b076f35504628f781d92
#
_entry.id   3b32857a9ed5b076f35504628f781d92
#
_cell.length_a   1.000
_cell.length_b   1.000
_cell.length_c   1.000
_cell.angle_alpha   90.00
_cell.angle_beta   90.00
_cell.angle_gamma   90.00
#
_symmetry.space_group_name_H-M   'P 1'
#
loop_
_entity.id
_entity.type
_entity.pdbx_description
1 polymer ?
#
loop_
_entity_poly.entity_id
_entity_poly.type
_entity_poly.pdbx_seq_one_letter_code
_entity_poly.pdbx_strand_id
1 'polypeptide(L)'
;YLVEGEIPVFSDSVSTNQVLISKALATKMKLKLGDKIYTYYIQDDIRARRLTIAGIYQTNFSEYDNLFLLTDLNLVNRLNGWQPEQVTGVELQVKDYDKLEDITYEIATDIDNRQDDLGGVYYVRNIEQLNPQIFAWLDLLDLNVWVILILMIGVAGFTMISGLLIIIIERTNM
;
A
#
# COMPACT_ATOMS: atom_id res chain seq x y z
N TYR A 1 10.82 -2.51 4.18
CA TYR A 1 11.97 -2.36 5.08
C TYR A 1 13.26 -2.38 4.27
N LEU A 2 14.26 -1.56 4.64
CA LEU A 2 15.57 -1.59 4.01
C LEU A 2 16.28 -2.91 4.39
N VAL A 3 16.78 -3.62 3.38
CA VAL A 3 17.47 -4.92 3.55
C VAL A 3 18.99 -4.72 3.49
N GLU A 4 19.46 -3.91 2.54
CA GLU A 4 20.88 -3.63 2.33
C GLU A 4 21.06 -2.18 1.90
N GLY A 5 22.21 -1.58 2.25
CA GLY A 5 22.56 -0.22 1.87
C GLY A 5 21.98 0.85 2.77
N GLU A 6 21.86 2.05 2.25
CA GLU A 6 21.37 3.24 2.96
C GLU A 6 20.29 3.93 2.14
N ILE A 7 19.37 4.61 2.85
CA ILE A 7 18.40 5.49 2.19
C ILE A 7 19.15 6.75 1.76
N PRO A 8 19.12 7.09 0.46
CA PRO A 8 19.75 8.32 -0.01
C PRO A 8 19.23 9.55 0.72
N VAL A 9 20.09 10.47 1.04
CA VAL A 9 19.66 11.78 1.55
C VAL A 9 19.17 12.59 0.36
N PHE A 10 17.87 12.73 0.25
CA PHE A 10 17.24 13.58 -0.75
C PHE A 10 17.26 15.03 -0.25
N SER A 11 17.72 15.94 -1.10
CA SER A 11 17.82 17.36 -0.80
C SER A 11 17.06 18.16 -1.86
N ASP A 12 16.40 19.21 -1.42
CA ASP A 12 15.63 20.10 -2.32
C ASP A 12 16.52 20.82 -3.37
N SER A 13 17.83 20.88 -3.14
CA SER A 13 18.75 21.66 -3.98
C SER A 13 19.65 20.80 -4.87
N VAL A 14 19.88 19.54 -4.57
CA VAL A 14 20.83 18.69 -5.30
C VAL A 14 20.19 17.37 -5.68
N SER A 15 19.99 17.17 -6.97
CA SER A 15 19.50 15.90 -7.47
C SER A 15 20.57 14.82 -7.36
N THR A 16 20.24 13.73 -6.70
CA THR A 16 21.08 12.55 -6.62
C THR A 16 20.73 11.56 -7.73
N ASN A 17 21.74 10.95 -8.35
CA ASN A 17 21.52 9.86 -9.31
C ASN A 17 21.51 8.50 -8.58
N GLN A 18 20.86 8.46 -7.43
CA GLN A 18 20.75 7.27 -6.59
C GLN A 18 19.33 6.69 -6.65
N VAL A 19 19.25 5.38 -6.49
CA VAL A 19 18.00 4.67 -6.55
C VAL A 19 17.96 3.57 -5.49
N LEU A 20 16.78 3.38 -4.90
CA LEU A 20 16.46 2.19 -4.13
C LEU A 20 15.68 1.23 -5.03
N ILE A 21 16.09 -0.02 -5.05
CA ILE A 21 15.41 -1.08 -5.79
C ILE A 21 14.88 -2.14 -4.83
N SER A 22 13.86 -2.86 -5.25
CA SER A 22 13.37 -3.97 -4.44
C SER A 22 14.31 -5.18 -4.52
N LYS A 23 14.29 -6.02 -3.51
CA LYS A 23 15.02 -7.29 -3.49
C LYS A 23 14.57 -8.23 -4.61
N ALA A 24 13.29 -8.21 -4.97
CA ALA A 24 12.75 -8.98 -6.07
C ALA A 24 13.40 -8.58 -7.39
N LEU A 25 13.47 -7.27 -7.66
CA LEU A 25 14.10 -6.72 -8.86
C LEU A 25 15.62 -6.97 -8.86
N ALA A 26 16.29 -6.75 -7.72
CA ALA A 26 17.73 -7.03 -7.57
C ALA A 26 18.07 -8.49 -7.90
N THR A 27 17.29 -9.43 -7.38
CA THR A 27 17.46 -10.86 -7.66
C THR A 27 17.19 -11.20 -9.12
N LYS A 28 16.10 -10.68 -9.69
CA LYS A 28 15.70 -10.93 -11.08
C LYS A 28 16.75 -10.42 -12.08
N MET A 29 17.34 -9.27 -11.82
CA MET A 29 18.33 -8.63 -12.69
C MET A 29 19.78 -8.94 -12.27
N LYS A 30 19.98 -9.71 -11.19
CA LYS A 30 21.30 -10.04 -10.61
C LYS A 30 22.12 -8.81 -10.25
N LEU A 31 21.47 -7.79 -9.72
CA LEU A 31 22.06 -6.53 -9.31
C LEU A 31 22.47 -6.56 -7.84
N LYS A 32 23.50 -5.78 -7.52
CA LYS A 32 24.03 -5.62 -6.15
C LYS A 32 24.08 -4.15 -5.77
N LEU A 33 24.27 -3.91 -4.48
CA LEU A 33 24.52 -2.58 -3.96
C LEU A 33 25.73 -1.94 -4.67
N GLY A 34 25.59 -0.68 -5.07
CA GLY A 34 26.62 0.07 -5.79
C GLY A 34 26.66 -0.15 -7.30
N ASP A 35 25.90 -1.13 -7.82
CA ASP A 35 25.81 -1.33 -9.26
C ASP A 35 25.10 -0.16 -9.95
N LYS A 36 25.37 -0.02 -11.24
CA LYS A 36 24.78 1.01 -12.08
C LYS A 36 23.70 0.41 -12.97
N ILE A 37 22.52 1.01 -12.94
CA ILE A 37 21.43 0.65 -13.82
C ILE A 37 21.14 1.78 -14.81
N TYR A 38 20.67 1.40 -16.00
CA TYR A 38 20.19 2.35 -17.00
C TYR A 38 18.67 2.29 -17.02
N THR A 39 18.05 3.41 -16.70
CA THR A 39 16.59 3.58 -16.76
C THR A 39 16.26 4.36 -18.02
N TYR A 40 15.26 3.88 -18.75
CA TYR A 40 14.75 4.52 -19.95
C TYR A 40 13.38 5.12 -19.66
N TYR A 41 13.28 6.41 -19.85
CA TYR A 41 12.04 7.14 -19.73
C TYR A 41 11.50 7.36 -21.13
N ILE A 42 10.33 6.79 -21.39
CA ILE A 42 9.71 6.81 -22.73
C ILE A 42 8.54 7.77 -22.66
N GLN A 43 8.70 8.93 -23.26
CA GLN A 43 7.69 9.94 -23.53
C GLN A 43 7.77 10.28 -25.01
N ASP A 44 7.64 11.54 -25.39
CA ASP A 44 7.85 12.00 -26.77
C ASP A 44 9.26 11.67 -27.24
N ASP A 45 10.25 11.80 -26.36
CA ASP A 45 11.64 11.41 -26.56
C ASP A 45 12.07 10.33 -25.57
N ILE A 46 12.92 9.40 -26.02
CA ILE A 46 13.54 8.40 -25.15
C ILE A 46 14.72 9.03 -24.43
N ARG A 47 14.62 9.15 -23.12
CA ARG A 47 15.66 9.69 -22.24
C ARG A 47 16.25 8.59 -21.38
N ALA A 48 17.55 8.33 -21.51
CA ALA A 48 18.26 7.37 -20.68
C ALA A 48 18.96 8.07 -19.50
N ARG A 49 18.89 7.47 -18.33
CA ARG A 49 19.62 7.92 -17.14
C ARG A 49 20.34 6.75 -16.50
N ARG A 50 21.54 7.04 -16.03
CA ARG A 50 22.35 6.07 -15.29
C ARG A 50 22.21 6.37 -13.81
N LEU A 51 21.65 5.42 -13.06
CA LEU A 51 21.44 5.50 -11.63
C LEU A 51 22.33 4.50 -10.91
N THR A 52 22.74 4.83 -9.69
CA THR A 52 23.53 3.95 -8.83
C THR A 52 22.63 3.41 -7.72
N ILE A 53 22.66 2.11 -7.49
CA ILE A 53 21.88 1.45 -6.45
C ILE A 53 22.47 1.81 -5.09
N ALA A 54 21.76 2.61 -4.31
CA ALA A 54 22.15 3.03 -2.96
C ALA A 54 21.61 2.09 -1.88
N GLY A 55 20.51 1.41 -2.15
CA GLY A 55 19.95 0.44 -1.22
C GLY A 55 18.94 -0.50 -1.87
N ILE A 56 18.68 -1.58 -1.16
CA ILE A 56 17.74 -2.63 -1.55
C ILE A 56 16.69 -2.73 -0.46
N TYR A 57 15.42 -2.59 -0.85
CA TYR A 57 14.28 -2.68 0.06
C TYR A 57 13.42 -3.91 -0.20
N GLN A 58 12.57 -4.27 0.75
CA GLN A 58 11.58 -5.34 0.64
C GLN A 58 10.32 -4.96 1.40
N THR A 59 9.16 -4.95 0.74
CA THR A 59 7.87 -4.63 1.36
C THR A 59 7.08 -5.87 1.74
N ASN A 60 7.43 -7.04 1.18
CA ASN A 60 6.67 -8.29 1.20
C ASN A 60 5.34 -8.24 0.41
N PHE A 61 5.10 -7.16 -0.32
CA PHE A 61 4.03 -7.05 -1.31
C PHE A 61 4.62 -7.23 -2.70
N SER A 62 4.38 -8.39 -3.29
CA SER A 62 4.99 -8.75 -4.58
C SER A 62 4.65 -7.77 -5.72
N GLU A 63 3.46 -7.18 -5.69
CA GLU A 63 3.04 -6.18 -6.69
C GLU A 63 3.89 -4.92 -6.59
N TYR A 64 4.09 -4.39 -5.38
CA TYR A 64 4.92 -3.22 -5.14
C TYR A 64 6.40 -3.50 -5.41
N ASP A 65 6.89 -4.64 -4.92
CA ASP A 65 8.29 -5.02 -5.07
C ASP A 65 8.71 -5.24 -6.53
N ASN A 66 7.76 -5.52 -7.43
CA ASN A 66 8.06 -5.70 -8.86
C ASN A 66 7.88 -4.44 -9.71
N LEU A 67 7.16 -3.43 -9.23
CA LEU A 67 6.76 -2.27 -10.03
C LEU A 67 7.52 -0.99 -9.67
N PHE A 68 7.90 -0.80 -8.41
CA PHE A 68 8.38 0.49 -7.96
C PHE A 68 9.91 0.55 -7.81
N LEU A 69 10.45 1.69 -8.23
CA LEU A 69 11.78 2.19 -7.92
C LEU A 69 11.62 3.49 -7.13
N LEU A 70 12.41 3.68 -6.09
CA LEU A 70 12.42 4.93 -5.34
C LEU A 70 13.65 5.73 -5.69
N THR A 71 13.45 6.94 -6.17
CA THR A 71 14.53 7.84 -6.57
C THR A 71 14.20 9.28 -6.18
N ASP A 72 15.12 10.19 -6.47
CA ASP A 72 14.97 11.61 -6.18
C ASP A 72 13.86 12.26 -7.03
N LEU A 73 12.96 12.96 -6.37
CA LEU A 73 11.86 13.70 -7.00
C LEU A 73 12.40 14.74 -8.00
N ASN A 74 13.48 15.44 -7.67
CA ASN A 74 14.12 16.42 -8.56
C ASN A 74 14.62 15.79 -9.86
N LEU A 75 15.06 14.52 -9.81
CA LEU A 75 15.43 13.78 -11.01
C LEU A 75 14.22 13.55 -11.90
N VAL A 76 13.11 13.10 -11.32
CA VAL A 76 11.86 12.83 -12.04
C VAL A 76 11.27 14.12 -12.63
N ASN A 77 11.23 15.20 -11.86
CA ASN A 77 10.73 16.48 -12.32
C ASN A 77 11.52 17.01 -13.52
N ARG A 78 12.85 16.94 -13.46
CA ARG A 78 13.72 17.35 -14.61
C ARG A 78 13.53 16.46 -15.83
N LEU A 79 13.22 15.18 -15.65
CA LEU A 79 12.98 14.27 -16.76
C LEU A 79 11.63 14.60 -17.45
N ASN A 80 10.64 14.97 -16.65
CA ASN A 80 9.32 15.34 -17.15
C ASN A 80 9.24 16.80 -17.63
N GLY A 81 10.27 17.62 -17.38
CA GLY A 81 10.24 19.05 -17.66
C GLY A 81 9.31 19.81 -16.70
N TRP A 82 9.09 19.26 -15.51
CA TRP A 82 8.23 19.83 -14.49
C TRP A 82 8.97 20.84 -13.62
N GLN A 83 8.21 21.76 -13.05
CA GLN A 83 8.72 22.67 -12.03
C GLN A 83 9.04 21.89 -10.73
N PRO A 84 9.93 22.40 -9.86
CA PRO A 84 10.32 21.71 -8.63
C PRO A 84 9.17 21.38 -7.69
N GLU A 85 8.13 22.21 -7.70
CA GLU A 85 6.94 22.06 -6.84
C GLU A 85 5.84 21.16 -7.47
N GLN A 86 6.01 20.73 -8.71
CA GLN A 86 5.03 19.87 -9.37
C GLN A 86 5.21 18.42 -8.96
N VAL A 87 4.10 17.79 -8.55
CA VAL A 87 4.04 16.37 -8.18
C VAL A 87 2.80 15.73 -8.78
N THR A 88 2.84 14.43 -9.02
CA THR A 88 1.68 13.68 -9.54
C THR A 88 0.61 13.48 -8.48
N GLY A 89 0.99 13.46 -7.22
CA GLY A 89 0.10 13.27 -6.09
C GLY A 89 0.81 13.46 -4.77
N VAL A 90 0.02 13.68 -3.73
CA VAL A 90 0.48 13.83 -2.36
C VAL A 90 -0.17 12.75 -1.53
N GLU A 91 0.63 12.01 -0.78
CA GLU A 91 0.16 11.01 0.17
C GLU A 91 0.01 11.64 1.55
N LEU A 92 -1.18 11.51 2.13
CA LEU A 92 -1.50 12.02 3.46
C LEU A 92 -1.68 10.83 4.41
N GLN A 93 -0.96 10.85 5.52
CA GLN A 93 -1.11 9.85 6.57
C GLN A 93 -2.14 10.29 7.60
N VAL A 94 -3.23 9.54 7.71
CA VAL A 94 -4.26 9.73 8.73
C VAL A 94 -3.83 9.07 10.03
N LYS A 95 -3.95 9.78 11.17
CA LYS A 95 -3.57 9.27 12.49
C LYS A 95 -4.55 8.25 13.06
N ASP A 96 -5.81 8.41 12.74
CA ASP A 96 -6.92 7.61 13.26
C ASP A 96 -7.65 6.97 12.07
N TYR A 97 -7.47 5.66 11.94
CA TYR A 97 -8.02 4.91 10.81
C TYR A 97 -9.56 4.88 10.82
N ASP A 98 -10.18 4.89 12.00
CA ASP A 98 -11.65 4.86 12.13
C ASP A 98 -12.32 6.11 11.53
N LYS A 99 -11.55 7.19 11.34
CA LYS A 99 -11.99 8.44 10.71
C LYS A 99 -11.56 8.59 9.25
N LEU A 100 -11.05 7.52 8.65
CA LEU A 100 -10.52 7.58 7.29
C LEU A 100 -11.56 8.07 6.28
N GLU A 101 -12.77 7.54 6.34
CA GLU A 101 -13.85 7.93 5.42
C GLU A 101 -14.27 9.39 5.62
N ASP A 102 -14.46 9.82 6.87
CA ASP A 102 -14.88 11.20 7.19
C ASP A 102 -13.85 12.21 6.71
N ILE A 103 -12.55 11.95 6.99
CA ILE A 103 -11.45 12.81 6.55
C ILE A 103 -11.33 12.81 5.02
N THR A 104 -11.49 11.65 4.38
CA THR A 104 -11.46 11.56 2.93
C THR A 104 -12.58 12.39 2.31
N TYR A 105 -13.79 12.31 2.86
CA TYR A 105 -14.94 13.09 2.40
C TYR A 105 -14.74 14.60 2.60
N GLU A 106 -14.20 15.01 3.74
CA GLU A 106 -13.90 16.42 4.04
C GLU A 106 -12.91 17.00 3.02
N ILE A 107 -11.78 16.29 2.79
CA ILE A 107 -10.76 16.72 1.83
C ILE A 107 -11.32 16.69 0.40
N ALA A 108 -12.08 15.66 0.04
CA ALA A 108 -12.69 15.54 -1.28
C ALA A 108 -13.66 16.70 -1.56
N THR A 109 -14.47 17.09 -0.57
CA THR A 109 -15.40 18.21 -0.73
C THR A 109 -14.69 19.52 -1.04
N ASP A 110 -13.49 19.70 -0.50
CA ASP A 110 -12.70 20.92 -0.71
C ASP A 110 -11.88 20.90 -2.00
N ILE A 111 -11.40 19.75 -2.43
CA ILE A 111 -10.36 19.65 -3.47
C ILE A 111 -10.86 18.98 -4.76
N ASP A 112 -11.78 18.02 -4.68
CA ASP A 112 -12.23 17.26 -5.86
C ASP A 112 -12.77 18.19 -6.96
N ASN A 113 -12.36 17.88 -8.19
CA ASN A 113 -12.69 18.63 -9.38
C ASN A 113 -12.13 20.07 -9.45
N ARG A 114 -11.29 20.50 -8.52
CA ARG A 114 -10.51 21.72 -8.74
C ARG A 114 -9.47 21.46 -9.81
N GLN A 115 -9.23 22.46 -10.61
CA GLN A 115 -8.17 22.44 -11.61
C GLN A 115 -6.97 23.24 -11.11
N ASP A 116 -5.79 22.74 -11.39
CA ASP A 116 -4.56 23.50 -11.24
C ASP A 116 -4.39 24.50 -12.41
N ASP A 117 -3.37 25.35 -12.32
CA ASP A 117 -3.05 26.35 -13.35
C ASP A 117 -2.66 25.73 -14.70
N LEU A 118 -2.39 24.42 -14.73
CA LEU A 118 -1.99 23.65 -15.92
C LEU A 118 -3.15 22.82 -16.50
N GLY A 119 -4.35 22.88 -15.89
CA GLY A 119 -5.53 22.15 -16.29
C GLY A 119 -5.64 20.72 -15.74
N GLY A 120 -4.75 20.34 -14.84
CA GLY A 120 -4.84 19.07 -14.10
C GLY A 120 -6.02 19.09 -13.12
N VAL A 121 -6.74 17.98 -13.02
CA VAL A 121 -7.88 17.84 -12.10
C VAL A 121 -7.44 17.03 -10.88
N TYR A 122 -7.76 17.55 -9.70
CA TYR A 122 -7.48 16.85 -8.44
C TYR A 122 -8.54 15.81 -8.14
N TYR A 123 -8.11 14.67 -7.59
CA TYR A 123 -8.96 13.60 -7.10
C TYR A 123 -8.44 13.11 -5.75
N VAL A 124 -9.32 13.00 -4.78
CA VAL A 124 -9.00 12.43 -3.47
C VAL A 124 -9.43 10.96 -3.44
N ARG A 125 -8.53 10.09 -3.01
CA ARG A 125 -8.80 8.67 -2.85
C ARG A 125 -8.15 8.16 -1.57
N ASN A 126 -8.88 7.37 -0.80
CA ASN A 126 -8.31 6.68 0.34
C ASN A 126 -7.67 5.34 -0.05
N ILE A 127 -6.97 4.72 0.89
CA ILE A 127 -6.27 3.46 0.67
C ILE A 127 -7.20 2.30 0.28
N GLU A 128 -8.43 2.29 0.78
CA GLU A 128 -9.44 1.27 0.46
C GLU A 128 -9.90 1.38 -0.99
N GLN A 129 -10.12 2.60 -1.46
CA GLN A 129 -10.49 2.89 -2.84
C GLN A 129 -9.34 2.59 -3.83
N LEU A 130 -8.09 2.74 -3.38
CA LEU A 130 -6.92 2.41 -4.19
C LEU A 130 -6.69 0.91 -4.30
N ASN A 131 -7.05 0.14 -3.26
CA ASN A 131 -6.80 -1.30 -3.18
C ASN A 131 -8.06 -2.09 -2.81
N PRO A 132 -9.15 -1.98 -3.58
CA PRO A 132 -10.45 -2.56 -3.21
C PRO A 132 -10.40 -4.08 -3.06
N GLN A 133 -9.52 -4.76 -3.79
CA GLN A 133 -9.38 -6.21 -3.72
C GLN A 133 -8.83 -6.69 -2.37
N ILE A 134 -7.89 -5.94 -1.78
CA ILE A 134 -7.31 -6.29 -0.48
C ILE A 134 -8.35 -6.13 0.61
N PHE A 135 -9.09 -5.01 0.59
CA PHE A 135 -10.12 -4.73 1.60
C PHE A 135 -11.32 -5.67 1.48
N ALA A 136 -11.79 -5.97 0.27
CA ALA A 136 -12.83 -6.98 0.06
C ALA A 136 -12.42 -8.38 0.59
N TRP A 137 -11.15 -8.72 0.50
CA TRP A 137 -10.63 -9.98 1.07
C TRP A 137 -10.60 -9.95 2.60
N LEU A 138 -10.24 -8.81 3.21
CA LEU A 138 -10.30 -8.61 4.66
C LEU A 138 -11.74 -8.72 5.19
N ASP A 139 -12.70 -8.10 4.51
CA ASP A 139 -14.13 -8.18 4.86
C ASP A 139 -14.64 -9.63 4.81
N LEU A 140 -14.16 -10.40 3.85
CA LEU A 140 -14.50 -11.83 3.74
C LEU A 140 -13.93 -12.64 4.90
N LEU A 141 -12.74 -12.29 5.41
CA LEU A 141 -12.17 -12.92 6.60
C LEU A 141 -13.01 -12.61 7.84
N ASP A 142 -13.45 -11.37 8.02
CA ASP A 142 -14.30 -10.97 9.13
C ASP A 142 -15.66 -11.69 9.09
N LEU A 143 -16.25 -11.82 7.91
CA LEU A 143 -17.47 -12.61 7.73
C LEU A 143 -17.25 -14.08 8.16
N ASN A 144 -16.14 -14.69 7.81
CA ASN A 144 -15.81 -16.06 8.20
C ASN A 144 -15.72 -16.21 9.73
N VAL A 145 -15.13 -15.25 10.43
CA VAL A 145 -15.07 -15.23 11.90
C VAL A 145 -16.47 -15.21 12.50
N TRP A 146 -17.36 -14.37 11.99
CA TRP A 146 -18.75 -14.31 12.44
C TRP A 146 -19.51 -15.62 12.22
N VAL A 147 -19.35 -16.25 11.06
CA VAL A 147 -19.97 -17.55 10.75
C VAL A 147 -19.50 -18.63 11.73
N ILE A 148 -18.20 -18.70 12.00
CA ILE A 148 -17.62 -19.66 12.94
C ILE A 148 -18.16 -19.42 14.37
N LEU A 149 -18.23 -18.16 14.82
CA LEU A 149 -18.79 -17.80 16.13
C LEU A 149 -20.24 -18.26 16.28
N ILE A 150 -21.09 -18.01 15.29
CA ILE A 150 -22.51 -18.41 15.30
C ILE A 150 -22.62 -19.94 15.35
N LEU A 151 -21.82 -20.66 14.58
CA LEU A 151 -21.79 -22.11 14.61
C LEU A 151 -21.36 -22.65 15.98
N MET A 152 -20.31 -22.06 16.58
CA MET A 152 -19.85 -22.44 17.92
C MET A 152 -20.93 -22.25 18.99
N ILE A 153 -21.62 -21.12 18.97
CA ILE A 153 -22.73 -20.84 19.89
C ILE A 153 -23.87 -21.85 19.69
N GLY A 154 -24.19 -22.17 18.42
CA GLY A 154 -25.19 -23.20 18.10
C GLY A 154 -24.85 -24.56 18.68
N VAL A 155 -23.63 -25.06 18.43
CA VAL A 155 -23.16 -26.34 18.95
C VAL A 155 -23.13 -26.36 20.49
N ALA A 156 -22.65 -25.30 21.12
CA ALA A 156 -22.66 -25.17 22.58
C ALA A 156 -24.08 -25.20 23.16
N GLY A 157 -25.03 -24.54 22.53
CA GLY A 157 -26.42 -24.56 22.90
C GLY A 157 -27.06 -25.96 22.81
N PHE A 158 -26.81 -26.67 21.70
CA PHE A 158 -27.31 -28.04 21.52
C PHE A 158 -26.72 -29.01 22.54
N THR A 159 -25.41 -28.94 22.83
CA THR A 159 -24.75 -29.78 23.83
C THR A 159 -25.30 -29.52 25.24
N MET A 160 -25.56 -28.25 25.58
CA MET A 160 -26.12 -27.87 26.87
C MET A 160 -27.55 -28.40 27.05
N ILE A 161 -28.40 -28.24 26.02
CA ILE A 161 -29.80 -28.76 26.03
C ILE A 161 -29.77 -30.29 26.14
N SER A 162 -28.95 -30.98 25.37
CA SER A 162 -28.85 -32.43 25.41
C SER A 162 -28.39 -32.94 26.78
N GLY A 163 -27.39 -32.26 27.40
CA GLY A 163 -26.96 -32.58 28.75
C GLY A 163 -28.05 -32.42 29.82
N LEU A 164 -28.82 -31.33 29.74
CA LEU A 164 -29.95 -31.11 30.64
C LEU A 164 -31.05 -32.16 30.46
N LEU A 165 -31.37 -32.53 29.21
CA LEU A 165 -32.38 -33.58 28.94
C LEU A 165 -31.94 -34.93 29.52
N ILE A 166 -30.70 -35.35 29.42
CA ILE A 166 -30.17 -36.58 29.99
C ILE A 166 -30.36 -36.57 31.49
N ILE A 167 -29.97 -35.50 32.18
CA ILE A 167 -30.11 -35.36 33.64
C ILE A 167 -31.57 -35.46 34.09
N ILE A 168 -32.50 -34.83 33.36
CA ILE A 168 -33.94 -34.84 33.65
C ILE A 168 -34.49 -36.26 33.51
N ILE A 169 -34.16 -36.96 32.42
CA ILE A 169 -34.64 -38.33 32.15
C ILE A 169 -34.08 -39.30 33.22
N GLU A 170 -32.85 -39.18 33.60
CA GLU A 170 -32.19 -40.03 34.62
C GLU A 170 -32.84 -39.86 35.99
N ARG A 171 -33.23 -38.62 36.32
CA ARG A 171 -33.85 -38.32 37.62
C ARG A 171 -35.36 -38.65 37.70
N THR A 172 -36.06 -38.77 36.58
CA THR A 172 -37.49 -39.17 36.53
C THR A 172 -37.69 -40.67 36.59
N ASN A 173 -36.62 -41.48 36.39
CA ASN A 173 -36.66 -42.93 36.45
C ASN A 173 -36.20 -43.50 37.82
N MET A 174 -35.97 -42.66 38.82
CA MET A 174 -35.79 -43.04 40.24
C MET A 174 -37.02 -42.72 41.03
#